data_f10dbfcd874a1656b329afa79fc27683
#
_entry.id   f10dbfcd874a1656b329afa79fc27683
#
_cell.length_a   1.000
_cell.length_b   1.000
_cell.length_c   1.000
_cell.angle_alpha   90.00
_cell.angle_beta   90.00
_cell.angle_gamma   90.00
#
_symmetry.space_group_name_H-M   'P 1'
#
loop_
_entity.id
_entity.type
_entity.pdbx_description
1 polymer ?
#
loop_
_entity_poly.entity_id
_entity_poly.type
_entity_poly.pdbx_seq_one_letter_code
_entity_poly.pdbx_strand_id
1 'polypeptide(L)'
;MNIKKLISIVAISIFSFSTVGCNMIAKTPEAINKSVVAKVNDEKITRGDLDKSAAMLQVIEQVKQQYGENYAKNEEAQSALKTQRDQVLDTMITEKVMEQKAKELNIMPSDSKIKSEVKTQIDTLKKQQFSGDQTKFDEALKQQNLTQETLNNLFYQQVKAQDVYNNLSNNVTKNLKITDKQVEDYYNKNKYKYAESTDKTHLEHILVKTEDEAKKVKTRLDKGEDFAKVAKDVSQDTATKSKGGDLGYVNYVDSGMDADFMAAAIKLKEGQVSDPVKTQFGYHIIKCVDKKEYPVKKLSAVKDQIRKELEDEQKQTTIKQKLTEWQKAAKITKYEKNLA
;
A
#
# COMPACT_ATOMS: atom_id res chain seq x y z
N MET A 1 0.76 -10.13 9.88
CA MET A 1 0.77 -8.92 10.74
C MET A 1 1.11 -9.36 12.15
N ASN A 2 2.14 -8.79 12.75
CA ASN A 2 2.71 -9.30 14.03
C ASN A 2 1.79 -8.89 15.18
N ILE A 3 1.10 -9.85 15.77
CA ILE A 3 0.03 -9.70 16.79
C ILE A 3 0.51 -9.05 18.09
N LYS A 4 1.84 -9.07 18.38
CA LYS A 4 2.40 -8.25 19.45
C LYS A 4 2.11 -6.74 19.27
N LYS A 5 1.89 -6.28 18.03
CA LYS A 5 1.45 -4.90 17.75
C LYS A 5 -0.04 -4.65 17.98
N LEU A 6 -0.89 -5.69 18.00
CA LEU A 6 -2.33 -5.54 18.25
C LEU A 6 -2.66 -5.49 19.76
N ILE A 7 -1.85 -6.15 20.59
CA ILE A 7 -2.03 -6.15 22.05
C ILE A 7 -1.33 -4.94 22.70
N SER A 8 -0.45 -4.24 21.99
CA SER A 8 0.13 -2.96 22.45
C SER A 8 -0.84 -1.78 22.39
N ILE A 9 -2.12 -2.03 22.20
CA ILE A 9 -3.13 -1.01 21.99
C ILE A 9 -4.09 -1.01 23.17
N VAL A 10 -4.09 0.11 23.87
CA VAL A 10 -5.15 0.68 24.77
C VAL A 10 -4.86 0.70 26.25
N ALA A 11 -4.27 1.79 26.70
CA ALA A 11 -4.52 2.34 28.01
C ALA A 11 -5.63 3.43 27.88
N ILE A 12 -6.86 3.10 28.19
CA ILE A 12 -7.94 4.10 28.30
C ILE A 12 -7.88 4.69 29.70
N SER A 13 -7.30 5.88 29.82
CA SER A 13 -7.43 6.68 31.06
C SER A 13 -8.76 7.40 31.03
N ILE A 14 -9.64 7.08 31.96
CA ILE A 14 -10.85 7.86 32.24
C ILE A 14 -10.39 9.15 32.92
N PHE A 15 -10.42 10.27 32.20
CA PHE A 15 -10.11 11.59 32.77
C PHE A 15 -11.34 12.19 33.44
N SER A 16 -11.21 12.42 34.76
CA SER A 16 -12.07 13.33 35.52
C SER A 16 -11.65 14.76 35.19
N PHE A 17 -12.47 15.51 34.53
CA PHE A 17 -12.25 16.94 34.28
C PHE A 17 -12.56 17.74 35.56
N SER A 18 -11.54 18.35 36.17
CA SER A 18 -11.72 19.46 37.08
C SER A 18 -11.73 20.77 36.27
N THR A 19 -12.86 21.45 36.30
CA THR A 19 -13.12 22.72 35.64
C THR A 19 -12.37 23.88 36.31
N VAL A 20 -11.58 24.64 35.54
CA VAL A 20 -11.26 26.01 35.83
C VAL A 20 -11.63 26.83 34.59
N GLY A 21 -12.51 27.82 34.80
CA GLY A 21 -13.26 28.47 33.77
C GLY A 21 -12.51 29.41 32.85
N CYS A 22 -13.03 29.52 31.66
CA CYS A 22 -13.23 30.76 30.86
C CYS A 22 -14.31 30.45 29.83
N ASN A 23 -15.19 31.38 29.57
CA ASN A 23 -16.43 31.32 28.81
C ASN A 23 -16.33 30.76 27.37
N MET A 24 -16.11 29.47 27.22
CA MET A 24 -16.56 28.67 26.11
C MET A 24 -17.36 27.51 26.71
N ILE A 25 -18.57 27.26 26.21
CA ILE A 25 -19.37 26.12 26.64
C ILE A 25 -18.55 24.86 26.24
N ALA A 26 -17.72 24.39 27.15
CA ALA A 26 -16.98 23.15 26.98
C ALA A 26 -17.99 22.00 26.83
N LYS A 27 -18.06 21.39 25.69
CA LYS A 27 -18.91 20.20 25.47
C LYS A 27 -18.48 19.12 26.47
N THR A 28 -19.43 18.48 27.13
CA THR A 28 -19.12 17.34 27.98
C THR A 28 -18.50 16.20 27.15
N PRO A 29 -17.67 15.33 27.72
CA PRO A 29 -17.11 14.16 27.01
C PRO A 29 -18.20 13.32 26.32
N GLU A 30 -19.36 13.19 26.95
CA GLU A 30 -20.51 12.49 26.37
C GLU A 30 -21.07 13.23 25.12
N ALA A 31 -21.17 14.55 25.17
CA ALA A 31 -21.61 15.36 24.02
C ALA A 31 -20.61 15.31 22.86
N ILE A 32 -19.30 15.25 23.17
CA ILE A 32 -18.24 15.06 22.17
C ILE A 32 -18.42 13.69 21.52
N ASN A 33 -18.54 12.63 22.30
CA ASN A 33 -18.69 11.26 21.79
C ASN A 33 -19.93 11.09 20.90
N LYS A 34 -21.03 11.80 21.21
CA LYS A 34 -22.27 11.79 20.42
C LYS A 34 -22.21 12.71 19.19
N SER A 35 -21.18 13.57 19.07
CA SER A 35 -21.09 14.46 17.92
C SER A 35 -20.89 13.68 16.63
N VAL A 36 -21.61 14.06 15.59
CA VAL A 36 -21.51 13.44 14.26
C VAL A 36 -20.28 13.99 13.55
N VAL A 37 -19.37 13.11 13.15
CA VAL A 37 -18.16 13.45 12.38
C VAL A 37 -18.33 13.23 10.89
N ALA A 38 -19.21 12.30 10.49
CA ALA A 38 -19.63 12.15 9.10
C ALA A 38 -21.04 11.57 8.99
N LYS A 39 -21.63 11.77 7.80
CA LYS A 39 -22.82 11.06 7.33
C LYS A 39 -22.52 10.39 5.99
N VAL A 40 -22.95 9.17 5.83
CA VAL A 40 -22.92 8.43 4.57
C VAL A 40 -24.37 8.03 4.26
N ASN A 41 -24.96 8.72 3.29
CA ASN A 41 -26.41 8.70 3.08
C ASN A 41 -27.14 9.09 4.38
N ASP A 42 -27.96 8.22 4.95
CA ASP A 42 -28.71 8.46 6.19
C ASP A 42 -27.99 7.93 7.46
N GLU A 43 -26.90 7.18 7.30
CA GLU A 43 -26.15 6.61 8.44
C GLU A 43 -25.09 7.59 8.96
N LYS A 44 -25.03 7.75 10.28
CA LYS A 44 -24.10 8.65 10.97
C LYS A 44 -22.86 7.85 11.43
N ILE A 45 -21.72 8.53 11.41
CA ILE A 45 -20.50 8.15 12.12
C ILE A 45 -20.30 9.19 13.21
N THR A 46 -20.21 8.75 14.46
CA THR A 46 -19.99 9.65 15.60
C THR A 46 -18.51 9.73 15.96
N ARG A 47 -18.15 10.77 16.74
CA ARG A 47 -16.82 10.89 17.30
C ARG A 47 -16.46 9.69 18.19
N GLY A 48 -17.43 9.19 18.95
CA GLY A 48 -17.23 8.00 19.78
C GLY A 48 -16.98 6.74 18.97
N ASP A 49 -17.63 6.56 17.81
CA ASP A 49 -17.34 5.45 16.90
C ASP A 49 -15.90 5.56 16.37
N LEU A 50 -15.49 6.77 15.98
CA LEU A 50 -14.15 7.05 15.46
C LEU A 50 -13.07 6.80 16.53
N ASP A 51 -13.17 7.43 17.70
CA ASP A 51 -12.15 7.36 18.74
C ASP A 51 -12.04 5.96 19.39
N LYS A 52 -13.09 5.13 19.29
CA LYS A 52 -13.09 3.73 19.75
C LYS A 52 -12.71 2.72 18.67
N SER A 53 -12.46 3.16 17.44
CA SER A 53 -12.00 2.27 16.38
C SER A 53 -10.59 1.73 16.68
N ALA A 54 -10.29 0.52 16.23
CA ALA A 54 -8.98 -0.11 16.42
C ALA A 54 -7.83 0.79 15.89
N ALA A 55 -8.05 1.45 14.75
CA ALA A 55 -7.07 2.35 14.15
C ALA A 55 -6.80 3.58 15.04
N MET A 56 -7.86 4.25 15.55
CA MET A 56 -7.68 5.41 16.41
C MET A 56 -7.10 5.07 17.78
N LEU A 57 -7.46 3.93 18.36
CA LEU A 57 -6.86 3.48 19.61
C LEU A 57 -5.34 3.32 19.46
N GLN A 58 -4.88 2.77 18.34
CA GLN A 58 -3.45 2.68 18.03
C GLN A 58 -2.79 4.05 17.89
N VAL A 59 -3.42 4.96 17.17
CA VAL A 59 -2.93 6.33 17.00
C VAL A 59 -2.82 7.07 18.34
N ILE A 60 -3.86 6.98 19.17
CA ILE A 60 -3.87 7.62 20.50
C ILE A 60 -2.70 7.11 21.36
N GLU A 61 -2.43 5.81 21.31
CA GLU A 61 -1.32 5.23 22.07
C GLU A 61 0.05 5.72 21.54
N GLN A 62 0.23 5.80 20.24
CA GLN A 62 1.45 6.38 19.62
C GLN A 62 1.65 7.84 20.03
N VAL A 63 0.56 8.64 20.03
CA VAL A 63 0.61 10.04 20.44
C VAL A 63 0.95 10.17 21.94
N LYS A 64 0.42 9.30 22.80
CA LYS A 64 0.81 9.24 24.22
C LYS A 64 2.28 8.92 24.40
N GLN A 65 2.81 7.94 23.65
CA GLN A 65 4.22 7.59 23.73
C GLN A 65 5.13 8.75 23.28
N GLN A 66 4.70 9.53 22.29
CA GLN A 66 5.47 10.64 21.74
C GLN A 66 5.39 11.92 22.60
N TYR A 67 4.19 12.27 23.10
CA TYR A 67 3.92 13.55 23.78
C TYR A 67 3.64 13.40 25.29
N GLY A 68 3.66 12.17 25.81
CA GLY A 68 3.38 11.86 27.22
C GLY A 68 1.90 11.86 27.57
N GLU A 69 1.57 11.55 28.82
CA GLU A 69 0.19 11.42 29.33
C GLU A 69 -0.63 12.73 29.20
N ASN A 70 0.04 13.87 29.15
CA ASN A 70 -0.60 15.19 29.02
C ASN A 70 -0.84 15.60 27.56
N TYR A 71 -0.75 14.66 26.58
CA TYR A 71 -0.94 14.92 25.16
C TYR A 71 -2.25 15.66 24.84
N ALA A 72 -3.29 15.51 25.66
CA ALA A 72 -4.58 16.19 25.48
C ALA A 72 -4.48 17.72 25.59
N LYS A 73 -3.44 18.24 26.27
CA LYS A 73 -3.16 19.68 26.43
C LYS A 73 -2.07 20.20 25.49
N ASN A 74 -1.45 19.33 24.70
CA ASN A 74 -0.39 19.68 23.78
C ASN A 74 -0.98 19.99 22.40
N GLU A 75 -0.78 21.20 21.89
CA GLU A 75 -1.35 21.68 20.61
C GLU A 75 -0.85 20.85 19.41
N GLU A 76 0.43 20.46 19.38
CA GLU A 76 0.99 19.64 18.31
C GLU A 76 0.36 18.25 18.33
N ALA A 77 0.22 17.64 19.51
CA ALA A 77 -0.43 16.35 19.67
C ALA A 77 -1.91 16.39 19.22
N GLN A 78 -2.64 17.46 19.54
CA GLN A 78 -4.02 17.65 19.11
C GLN A 78 -4.13 17.87 17.60
N SER A 79 -3.20 18.60 17.00
CA SER A 79 -3.12 18.77 15.54
C SER A 79 -2.82 17.44 14.84
N ALA A 80 -1.86 16.66 15.36
CA ALA A 80 -1.54 15.32 14.85
C ALA A 80 -2.75 14.38 14.96
N LEU A 81 -3.43 14.37 16.11
CA LEU A 81 -4.65 13.57 16.32
C LEU A 81 -5.77 13.95 15.35
N LYS A 82 -5.98 15.26 15.10
CA LYS A 82 -7.00 15.71 14.15
C LYS A 82 -6.72 15.17 12.74
N THR A 83 -5.48 15.27 12.30
CA THR A 83 -5.05 14.73 10.99
C THR A 83 -5.27 13.22 10.89
N GLN A 84 -4.88 12.48 11.92
CA GLN A 84 -5.08 11.03 11.95
C GLN A 84 -6.56 10.64 12.03
N ARG A 85 -7.36 11.40 12.79
CA ARG A 85 -8.82 11.20 12.83
C ARG A 85 -9.46 11.37 11.46
N ASP A 86 -9.03 12.36 10.68
CA ASP A 86 -9.56 12.57 9.32
C ASP A 86 -9.23 11.39 8.41
N GLN A 87 -8.00 10.87 8.46
CA GLN A 87 -7.59 9.69 7.68
C GLN A 87 -8.36 8.41 8.08
N VAL A 88 -8.53 8.18 9.40
CA VAL A 88 -9.30 7.04 9.89
C VAL A 88 -10.77 7.19 9.54
N LEU A 89 -11.32 8.41 9.60
CA LEU A 89 -12.70 8.71 9.21
C LEU A 89 -12.94 8.37 7.73
N ASP A 90 -11.99 8.65 6.84
CA ASP A 90 -12.10 8.29 5.42
C ASP A 90 -12.17 6.78 5.21
N THR A 91 -11.41 6.03 6.01
CA THR A 91 -11.53 4.56 6.02
C THR A 91 -12.91 4.11 6.50
N MET A 92 -13.41 4.66 7.62
CA MET A 92 -14.73 4.32 8.15
C MET A 92 -15.86 4.70 7.19
N ILE A 93 -15.75 5.82 6.47
CA ILE A 93 -16.68 6.22 5.42
C ILE A 93 -16.69 5.18 4.30
N THR A 94 -15.51 4.71 3.88
CA THR A 94 -15.38 3.67 2.84
C THR A 94 -16.01 2.35 3.30
N GLU A 95 -15.74 1.92 4.53
CA GLU A 95 -16.35 0.74 5.14
C GLU A 95 -17.89 0.86 5.20
N LYS A 96 -18.40 2.05 5.57
CA LYS A 96 -19.84 2.31 5.61
C LYS A 96 -20.48 2.21 4.22
N VAL A 97 -19.82 2.75 3.18
CA VAL A 97 -20.27 2.62 1.78
C VAL A 97 -20.30 1.13 1.36
N MET A 98 -19.25 0.38 1.71
CA MET A 98 -19.19 -1.05 1.43
C MET A 98 -20.31 -1.83 2.15
N GLU A 99 -20.55 -1.56 3.43
CA GLU A 99 -21.65 -2.20 4.18
C GLU A 99 -23.00 -1.92 3.55
N GLN A 100 -23.30 -0.67 3.18
CA GLN A 100 -24.56 -0.30 2.53
C GLN A 100 -24.70 -1.03 1.19
N LYS A 101 -23.61 -1.11 0.42
CA LYS A 101 -23.63 -1.84 -0.86
C LYS A 101 -23.80 -3.34 -0.69
N ALA A 102 -23.18 -3.95 0.30
CA ALA A 102 -23.37 -5.36 0.62
C ALA A 102 -24.79 -5.67 1.09
N LYS A 103 -25.44 -4.75 1.85
CA LYS A 103 -26.85 -4.85 2.23
C LYS A 103 -27.77 -4.78 0.99
N GLU A 104 -27.54 -3.80 0.10
CA GLU A 104 -28.29 -3.64 -1.15
C GLU A 104 -28.23 -4.91 -2.03
N LEU A 105 -27.05 -5.54 -2.08
CA LEU A 105 -26.81 -6.75 -2.88
C LEU A 105 -27.21 -8.05 -2.15
N ASN A 106 -27.69 -7.98 -0.90
CA ASN A 106 -28.01 -9.13 -0.06
C ASN A 106 -26.86 -10.11 0.14
N ILE A 107 -25.62 -9.59 0.28
CA ILE A 107 -24.39 -10.36 0.48
C ILE A 107 -23.65 -10.00 1.78
N MET A 108 -24.35 -9.42 2.74
CA MET A 108 -23.78 -9.22 4.09
C MET A 108 -23.39 -10.56 4.72
N PRO A 109 -22.22 -10.64 5.39
CA PRO A 109 -21.90 -11.83 6.19
C PRO A 109 -22.90 -11.98 7.33
N SER A 110 -23.24 -13.21 7.69
CA SER A 110 -24.12 -13.46 8.84
C SER A 110 -23.40 -13.19 10.16
N ASP A 111 -24.13 -12.70 11.15
CA ASP A 111 -23.61 -12.44 12.50
C ASP A 111 -22.99 -13.70 13.13
N SER A 112 -23.62 -14.85 12.94
CA SER A 112 -23.11 -16.15 13.41
C SER A 112 -21.76 -16.52 12.79
N LYS A 113 -21.57 -16.26 11.50
CA LYS A 113 -20.28 -16.48 10.81
C LYS A 113 -19.20 -15.59 11.40
N ILE A 114 -19.46 -14.27 11.51
CA ILE A 114 -18.51 -13.31 12.08
C ILE A 114 -18.11 -13.72 13.50
N LYS A 115 -19.07 -14.03 14.37
CA LYS A 115 -18.80 -14.45 15.76
C LYS A 115 -17.97 -15.73 15.84
N SER A 116 -18.21 -16.70 14.95
CA SER A 116 -17.43 -17.93 14.88
C SER A 116 -15.97 -17.65 14.46
N GLU A 117 -15.76 -16.78 13.49
CA GLU A 117 -14.42 -16.39 13.04
C GLU A 117 -13.66 -15.61 14.12
N VAL A 118 -14.35 -14.66 14.79
CA VAL A 118 -13.78 -13.92 15.94
C VAL A 118 -13.31 -14.88 17.04
N LYS A 119 -14.18 -15.85 17.41
CA LYS A 119 -13.81 -16.86 18.39
C LYS A 119 -12.57 -17.63 17.97
N THR A 120 -12.51 -18.08 16.72
CA THR A 120 -11.37 -18.82 16.18
C THR A 120 -10.08 -17.99 16.20
N GLN A 121 -10.15 -16.71 15.85
CA GLN A 121 -8.98 -15.82 15.87
C GLN A 121 -8.49 -15.58 17.30
N ILE A 122 -9.39 -15.36 18.27
CA ILE A 122 -9.03 -15.16 19.68
C ILE A 122 -8.45 -16.46 20.27
N ASP A 123 -9.05 -17.62 20.01
CA ASP A 123 -8.54 -18.91 20.47
C ASP A 123 -7.14 -19.19 19.87
N THR A 124 -6.93 -18.86 18.60
CA THR A 124 -5.63 -18.97 17.95
C THR A 124 -4.59 -18.03 18.57
N LEU A 125 -4.98 -16.78 18.81
CA LEU A 125 -4.14 -15.79 19.51
C LEU A 125 -3.71 -16.30 20.89
N LYS A 126 -4.69 -16.77 21.67
CA LYS A 126 -4.46 -17.31 23.01
C LYS A 126 -3.49 -18.52 22.96
N LYS A 127 -3.72 -19.43 22.02
CA LYS A 127 -2.87 -20.62 21.85
C LYS A 127 -1.43 -20.25 21.45
N GLN A 128 -1.28 -19.33 20.49
CA GLN A 128 0.04 -18.99 19.95
C GLN A 128 0.90 -18.11 20.89
N GLN A 129 0.29 -17.20 21.63
CA GLN A 129 1.02 -16.24 22.45
C GLN A 129 1.02 -16.55 23.94
N PHE A 130 0.03 -17.27 24.41
CA PHE A 130 -0.15 -17.57 25.82
C PHE A 130 -0.18 -19.07 26.09
N SER A 131 0.17 -19.92 25.11
CA SER A 131 0.12 -21.38 25.19
C SER A 131 -1.24 -21.91 25.65
N GLY A 132 -2.33 -21.18 25.35
CA GLY A 132 -3.69 -21.49 25.78
C GLY A 132 -4.05 -21.07 27.20
N ASP A 133 -3.12 -20.48 27.96
CA ASP A 133 -3.32 -20.05 29.34
C ASP A 133 -4.25 -18.83 29.43
N GLN A 134 -5.45 -19.05 29.99
CA GLN A 134 -6.47 -18.01 30.15
C GLN A 134 -6.02 -16.92 31.09
N THR A 135 -5.36 -17.28 32.19
CA THR A 135 -4.94 -16.31 33.25
C THR A 135 -3.93 -15.32 32.68
N LYS A 136 -2.90 -15.82 31.97
CA LYS A 136 -1.92 -14.95 31.30
C LYS A 136 -2.52 -14.07 30.23
N PHE A 137 -3.52 -14.60 29.50
CA PHE A 137 -4.24 -13.82 28.52
C PHE A 137 -5.03 -12.68 29.16
N ASP A 138 -5.77 -12.95 30.23
CA ASP A 138 -6.56 -11.94 30.96
C ASP A 138 -5.66 -10.89 31.65
N GLU A 139 -4.52 -11.31 32.19
CA GLU A 139 -3.50 -10.39 32.74
C GLU A 139 -2.94 -9.46 31.64
N ALA A 140 -2.63 -10.01 30.46
CA ALA A 140 -2.15 -9.21 29.34
C ALA A 140 -3.20 -8.21 28.85
N LEU A 141 -4.48 -8.58 28.80
CA LEU A 141 -5.57 -7.65 28.50
C LEU A 141 -5.66 -6.54 29.55
N LYS A 142 -5.60 -6.91 30.84
CA LYS A 142 -5.65 -5.95 31.95
C LYS A 142 -4.49 -4.96 31.89
N GLN A 143 -3.28 -5.43 31.59
CA GLN A 143 -2.10 -4.56 31.41
C GLN A 143 -2.28 -3.54 30.28
N GLN A 144 -3.11 -3.86 29.29
CA GLN A 144 -3.45 -2.99 28.17
C GLN A 144 -4.76 -2.21 28.40
N ASN A 145 -5.31 -2.24 29.61
CA ASN A 145 -6.64 -1.68 29.93
C ASN A 145 -7.76 -2.14 28.98
N LEU A 146 -7.64 -3.36 28.46
CA LEU A 146 -8.64 -4.01 27.62
C LEU A 146 -9.49 -4.98 28.42
N THR A 147 -10.77 -5.03 28.10
CA THR A 147 -11.64 -6.13 28.51
C THR A 147 -11.76 -7.16 27.37
N GLN A 148 -12.13 -8.39 27.70
CA GLN A 148 -12.41 -9.40 26.71
C GLN A 148 -13.55 -8.98 25.77
N GLU A 149 -14.54 -8.24 26.30
CA GLU A 149 -15.63 -7.67 25.50
C GLU A 149 -15.10 -6.64 24.47
N THR A 150 -14.25 -5.71 24.92
CA THR A 150 -13.65 -4.72 24.01
C THR A 150 -12.83 -5.41 22.92
N LEU A 151 -12.02 -6.40 23.30
CA LEU A 151 -11.26 -7.18 22.31
C LEU A 151 -12.17 -7.90 21.32
N ASN A 152 -13.21 -8.58 21.79
CA ASN A 152 -14.21 -9.23 20.93
C ASN A 152 -14.86 -8.24 19.95
N ASN A 153 -15.22 -7.05 20.41
CA ASN A 153 -15.82 -6.02 19.56
C ASN A 153 -14.85 -5.51 18.50
N LEU A 154 -13.56 -5.31 18.84
CA LEU A 154 -12.53 -4.90 17.87
C LEU A 154 -12.34 -5.96 16.77
N PHE A 155 -12.21 -7.23 17.16
CA PHE A 155 -12.12 -8.33 16.21
C PHE A 155 -13.39 -8.48 15.38
N TYR A 156 -14.56 -8.28 15.99
CA TYR A 156 -15.85 -8.34 15.28
C TYR A 156 -15.93 -7.31 14.14
N GLN A 157 -15.55 -6.05 14.41
CA GLN A 157 -15.56 -5.02 13.38
C GLN A 157 -14.53 -5.33 12.27
N GLN A 158 -13.36 -5.81 12.63
CA GLN A 158 -12.32 -6.18 11.67
C GLN A 158 -12.76 -7.34 10.76
N VAL A 159 -13.28 -8.43 11.35
CA VAL A 159 -13.77 -9.61 10.60
C VAL A 159 -14.94 -9.20 9.70
N LYS A 160 -15.88 -8.42 10.24
CA LYS A 160 -17.03 -7.92 9.47
C LYS A 160 -16.58 -7.10 8.25
N ALA A 161 -15.68 -6.14 8.44
CA ALA A 161 -15.17 -5.31 7.35
C ALA A 161 -14.45 -6.16 6.28
N GLN A 162 -13.63 -7.12 6.69
CA GLN A 162 -12.93 -8.04 5.79
C GLN A 162 -13.90 -8.93 5.01
N ASP A 163 -14.88 -9.49 5.67
CA ASP A 163 -15.90 -10.35 5.02
C ASP A 163 -16.78 -9.57 4.05
N VAL A 164 -17.20 -8.36 4.42
CA VAL A 164 -17.93 -7.46 3.52
C VAL A 164 -17.10 -7.17 2.27
N TYR A 165 -15.83 -6.80 2.43
CA TYR A 165 -14.93 -6.59 1.32
C TYR A 165 -14.79 -7.83 0.43
N ASN A 166 -14.57 -9.01 1.02
CA ASN A 166 -14.42 -10.27 0.30
C ASN A 166 -15.70 -10.63 -0.49
N ASN A 167 -16.88 -10.48 0.13
CA ASN A 167 -18.15 -10.76 -0.51
C ASN A 167 -18.41 -9.80 -1.67
N LEU A 168 -18.14 -8.50 -1.51
CA LEU A 168 -18.23 -7.51 -2.59
C LEU A 168 -17.25 -7.82 -3.72
N SER A 169 -15.99 -8.08 -3.38
CA SER A 169 -14.95 -8.44 -4.34
C SER A 169 -15.37 -9.67 -5.16
N ASN A 170 -15.78 -10.74 -4.50
CA ASN A 170 -16.26 -11.95 -5.16
C ASN A 170 -17.50 -11.68 -6.05
N ASN A 171 -18.43 -10.85 -5.59
CA ASN A 171 -19.63 -10.52 -6.36
C ASN A 171 -19.30 -9.76 -7.64
N VAL A 172 -18.47 -8.71 -7.55
CA VAL A 172 -18.14 -7.87 -8.73
C VAL A 172 -17.18 -8.55 -9.70
N THR A 173 -16.46 -9.58 -9.25
CA THR A 173 -15.47 -10.31 -10.06
C THR A 173 -15.90 -11.71 -10.48
N LYS A 174 -17.12 -12.16 -10.11
CA LYS A 174 -17.61 -13.53 -10.39
C LYS A 174 -17.62 -13.95 -11.87
N ASN A 175 -17.72 -12.97 -12.78
CA ASN A 175 -17.73 -13.20 -14.21
C ASN A 175 -16.41 -12.84 -14.91
N LEU A 176 -15.39 -12.49 -14.12
CA LEU A 176 -14.07 -12.14 -14.63
C LEU A 176 -13.40 -13.39 -15.22
N LYS A 177 -12.91 -13.27 -16.44
CA LYS A 177 -12.21 -14.36 -17.13
C LYS A 177 -10.97 -13.80 -17.80
N ILE A 178 -9.84 -14.42 -17.52
CA ILE A 178 -8.58 -14.16 -18.23
C ILE A 178 -8.49 -15.09 -19.45
N THR A 179 -8.41 -14.51 -20.63
CA THR A 179 -8.28 -15.25 -21.89
C THR A 179 -6.85 -15.78 -22.07
N ASP A 180 -6.72 -16.84 -22.88
CA ASP A 180 -5.39 -17.36 -23.26
C ASP A 180 -4.54 -16.30 -23.95
N LYS A 181 -5.17 -15.46 -24.77
CA LYS A 181 -4.49 -14.34 -25.43
C LYS A 181 -3.89 -13.34 -24.45
N GLN A 182 -4.60 -12.98 -23.38
CA GLN A 182 -4.06 -12.10 -22.33
C GLN A 182 -2.85 -12.73 -21.62
N VAL A 183 -2.91 -14.04 -21.36
CA VAL A 183 -1.80 -14.78 -20.76
C VAL A 183 -0.59 -14.81 -21.69
N GLU A 184 -0.80 -15.06 -22.97
CA GLU A 184 0.27 -15.06 -24.00
C GLU A 184 0.88 -13.65 -24.16
N ASP A 185 0.06 -12.62 -24.28
CA ASP A 185 0.50 -11.23 -24.41
C ASP A 185 1.31 -10.79 -23.18
N TYR A 186 0.86 -11.19 -21.98
CA TYR A 186 1.58 -10.91 -20.73
C TYR A 186 2.93 -11.64 -20.67
N TYR A 187 2.95 -12.93 -21.02
CA TYR A 187 4.19 -13.71 -21.09
C TYR A 187 5.20 -13.07 -22.05
N ASN A 188 4.77 -12.73 -23.26
CA ASN A 188 5.64 -12.17 -24.28
C ASN A 188 6.24 -10.82 -23.88
N LYS A 189 5.47 -9.99 -23.14
CA LYS A 189 5.94 -8.71 -22.61
C LYS A 189 6.88 -8.87 -21.41
N ASN A 190 6.71 -9.95 -20.64
CA ASN A 190 7.36 -10.15 -19.35
C ASN A 190 8.22 -11.41 -19.32
N LYS A 191 8.64 -11.96 -20.47
CA LYS A 191 9.29 -13.28 -20.56
C LYS A 191 10.51 -13.44 -19.63
N TYR A 192 11.27 -12.39 -19.41
CA TYR A 192 12.45 -12.41 -18.54
C TYR A 192 12.13 -12.62 -17.04
N LYS A 193 10.89 -12.36 -16.61
CA LYS A 193 10.43 -12.72 -15.26
C LYS A 193 10.41 -14.24 -15.03
N TYR A 194 10.40 -15.01 -16.10
CA TYR A 194 10.30 -16.47 -16.06
C TYR A 194 11.60 -17.18 -16.46
N ALA A 195 12.71 -16.44 -16.46
CA ALA A 195 14.04 -17.04 -16.61
C ALA A 195 14.38 -17.94 -15.38
N GLU A 196 15.20 -18.96 -15.58
CA GLU A 196 15.63 -19.87 -14.52
C GLU A 196 16.48 -19.20 -13.45
N SER A 197 17.12 -18.09 -13.82
CA SER A 197 17.84 -17.19 -12.93
C SER A 197 17.66 -15.75 -13.44
N THR A 198 18.05 -14.78 -12.64
CA THR A 198 17.90 -13.37 -13.02
C THR A 198 18.85 -13.02 -14.14
N ASP A 199 18.27 -12.71 -15.32
CA ASP A 199 19.02 -12.17 -16.46
C ASP A 199 19.56 -10.78 -16.11
N LYS A 200 20.79 -10.52 -16.50
CA LYS A 200 21.47 -9.23 -16.28
C LYS A 200 22.43 -8.87 -17.39
N THR A 201 22.66 -7.58 -17.57
CA THR A 201 23.60 -7.06 -18.52
C THR A 201 24.51 -6.03 -17.87
N HIS A 202 25.79 -6.06 -18.19
CA HIS A 202 26.72 -5.02 -17.82
C HIS A 202 26.61 -3.90 -18.83
N LEU A 203 26.26 -2.71 -18.36
CA LEU A 203 25.97 -1.55 -19.19
C LEU A 203 26.91 -0.40 -18.91
N GLU A 204 27.26 0.30 -19.97
CA GLU A 204 27.81 1.66 -19.91
C GLU A 204 26.80 2.60 -20.58
N HIS A 205 26.66 3.86 -20.12
CA HIS A 205 25.79 4.83 -20.77
C HIS A 205 26.37 6.24 -20.81
N ILE A 206 25.90 7.04 -21.76
CA ILE A 206 26.13 8.46 -21.88
C ILE A 206 24.78 9.16 -21.91
N LEU A 207 24.54 10.07 -20.98
CA LEU A 207 23.34 10.89 -20.90
C LEU A 207 23.62 12.29 -21.40
N VAL A 208 22.78 12.80 -22.33
CA VAL A 208 22.79 14.17 -22.81
C VAL A 208 21.39 14.76 -22.86
N LYS A 209 21.25 16.09 -23.02
CA LYS A 209 19.93 16.76 -22.93
C LYS A 209 19.12 16.65 -24.20
N THR A 210 19.77 16.72 -25.35
CA THR A 210 19.11 16.85 -26.64
C THR A 210 19.43 15.67 -27.58
N GLU A 211 18.52 15.42 -28.50
CA GLU A 211 18.69 14.38 -29.52
C GLU A 211 19.89 14.68 -30.40
N ASP A 212 20.13 15.95 -30.73
CA ASP A 212 21.26 16.37 -31.57
C ASP A 212 22.62 16.12 -30.90
N GLU A 213 22.70 16.34 -29.58
CA GLU A 213 23.86 15.96 -28.79
C GLU A 213 24.08 14.45 -28.80
N ALA A 214 23.02 13.66 -28.64
CA ALA A 214 23.09 12.20 -28.67
C ALA A 214 23.52 11.67 -30.04
N LYS A 215 23.04 12.25 -31.14
CA LYS A 215 23.50 11.95 -32.51
C LYS A 215 25.00 12.27 -32.72
N LYS A 216 25.48 13.39 -32.17
CA LYS A 216 26.92 13.72 -32.19
C LYS A 216 27.74 12.72 -31.40
N VAL A 217 27.29 12.32 -30.21
CA VAL A 217 27.90 11.26 -29.40
C VAL A 217 27.95 9.95 -30.19
N LYS A 218 26.84 9.51 -30.78
CA LYS A 218 26.79 8.29 -31.60
C LYS A 218 27.80 8.36 -32.76
N THR A 219 27.88 9.50 -33.46
CA THR A 219 28.81 9.71 -34.55
C THR A 219 30.28 9.58 -34.11
N ARG A 220 30.65 10.08 -32.91
CA ARG A 220 31.99 9.93 -32.33
C ARG A 220 32.29 8.46 -32.07
N LEU A 221 31.35 7.74 -31.48
CA LEU A 221 31.52 6.32 -31.16
C LEU A 221 31.60 5.45 -32.42
N ASP A 222 30.78 5.75 -33.44
CA ASP A 222 30.82 5.05 -34.73
C ASP A 222 32.15 5.26 -35.50
N LYS A 223 32.85 6.35 -35.20
CA LYS A 223 34.24 6.59 -35.70
C LYS A 223 35.31 5.88 -34.87
N GLY A 224 34.93 5.11 -33.87
CA GLY A 224 35.82 4.32 -33.03
C GLY A 224 36.42 5.06 -31.84
N GLU A 225 35.84 6.22 -31.45
CA GLU A 225 36.26 6.88 -30.22
C GLU A 225 35.89 6.05 -29.00
N ASP A 226 36.76 5.99 -28.00
CA ASP A 226 36.56 5.20 -26.80
C ASP A 226 35.33 5.67 -26.00
N PHE A 227 34.44 4.73 -25.67
CA PHE A 227 33.15 5.03 -25.01
C PHE A 227 33.38 5.75 -23.66
N ALA A 228 34.28 5.25 -22.85
CA ALA A 228 34.56 5.83 -21.53
C ALA A 228 35.12 7.24 -21.62
N LYS A 229 35.96 7.51 -22.66
CA LYS A 229 36.47 8.86 -22.95
C LYS A 229 35.33 9.81 -23.30
N VAL A 230 34.45 9.41 -24.24
CA VAL A 230 33.28 10.21 -24.65
C VAL A 230 32.35 10.45 -23.45
N ALA A 231 32.11 9.43 -22.62
CA ALA A 231 31.29 9.55 -21.42
C ALA A 231 31.87 10.59 -20.44
N LYS A 232 33.17 10.52 -20.15
CA LYS A 232 33.85 11.49 -19.28
C LYS A 232 33.80 12.91 -19.82
N ASP A 233 33.83 13.07 -21.14
CA ASP A 233 33.79 14.37 -21.80
C ASP A 233 32.36 14.98 -21.71
N VAL A 234 31.34 14.31 -22.22
CA VAL A 234 30.06 14.92 -22.50
C VAL A 234 28.88 14.43 -21.63
N SER A 235 29.02 13.29 -20.91
CA SER A 235 27.86 12.76 -20.14
C SER A 235 27.44 13.75 -19.05
N GLN A 236 26.13 13.86 -18.90
CA GLN A 236 25.49 14.66 -17.84
C GLN A 236 25.10 13.82 -16.61
N ASP A 237 25.24 12.51 -16.69
CA ASP A 237 25.07 11.66 -15.52
C ASP A 237 26.31 11.75 -14.61
N THR A 238 26.20 12.58 -13.57
CA THR A 238 27.30 12.82 -12.62
C THR A 238 27.67 11.57 -11.82
N ALA A 239 26.78 10.59 -11.69
CA ALA A 239 27.03 9.39 -10.90
C ALA A 239 28.00 8.42 -11.61
N THR A 240 27.93 8.35 -12.94
CA THR A 240 28.73 7.42 -13.74
C THR A 240 29.78 8.10 -14.66
N LYS A 241 29.63 9.40 -14.94
CA LYS A 241 30.51 10.16 -15.82
C LYS A 241 32.00 9.92 -15.55
N SER A 242 32.44 10.07 -14.29
CA SER A 242 33.81 9.89 -13.87
C SER A 242 34.36 8.48 -14.07
N LYS A 243 33.43 7.49 -14.05
CA LYS A 243 33.71 6.06 -14.29
C LYS A 243 33.55 5.64 -15.75
N GLY A 244 33.44 6.61 -16.68
CA GLY A 244 33.26 6.31 -18.11
C GLY A 244 31.85 5.85 -18.49
N GLY A 245 30.85 6.15 -17.66
CA GLY A 245 29.47 5.77 -17.89
C GLY A 245 29.10 4.38 -17.35
N ASP A 246 29.98 3.71 -16.59
CA ASP A 246 29.77 2.34 -16.10
C ASP A 246 28.67 2.27 -15.05
N LEU A 247 27.63 1.47 -15.36
CA LEU A 247 26.50 1.14 -14.49
C LEU A 247 26.66 -0.22 -13.79
N GLY A 248 27.69 -1.00 -14.19
CA GLY A 248 27.82 -2.38 -13.76
C GLY A 248 26.73 -3.29 -14.29
N TYR A 249 26.51 -4.42 -13.61
CA TYR A 249 25.44 -5.36 -13.97
C TYR A 249 24.09 -4.87 -13.52
N VAL A 250 23.19 -4.70 -14.48
CA VAL A 250 21.80 -4.30 -14.30
C VAL A 250 20.87 -5.48 -14.62
N ASN A 251 19.94 -5.80 -13.73
CA ASN A 251 18.97 -6.87 -13.96
C ASN A 251 17.95 -6.49 -15.05
N TYR A 252 17.48 -7.46 -15.81
CA TYR A 252 16.43 -7.24 -16.83
C TYR A 252 15.08 -6.91 -16.21
N VAL A 253 14.83 -7.40 -14.99
CA VAL A 253 13.60 -7.19 -14.24
C VAL A 253 13.96 -6.49 -12.92
N ASP A 254 13.08 -5.59 -12.49
CA ASP A 254 13.22 -4.83 -11.22
C ASP A 254 14.55 -4.07 -11.12
N SER A 255 15.03 -3.57 -12.25
CA SER A 255 16.32 -2.86 -12.34
C SER A 255 16.33 -1.49 -11.66
N GLY A 256 15.16 -0.89 -11.44
CA GLY A 256 15.03 0.50 -11.04
C GLY A 256 15.37 1.52 -12.15
N MET A 257 15.72 1.05 -13.35
CA MET A 257 16.00 1.88 -14.52
C MET A 257 14.72 2.26 -15.27
N ASP A 258 14.82 3.30 -16.09
CA ASP A 258 13.73 3.71 -16.98
C ASP A 258 13.37 2.57 -17.95
N ALA A 259 12.05 2.41 -18.22
CA ALA A 259 11.54 1.29 -19.03
C ALA A 259 12.04 1.34 -20.48
N ASP A 260 12.12 2.53 -21.10
CA ASP A 260 12.59 2.69 -22.47
C ASP A 260 14.10 2.45 -22.56
N PHE A 261 14.85 2.87 -21.53
CA PHE A 261 16.28 2.56 -21.38
C PHE A 261 16.50 1.04 -21.37
N MET A 262 15.79 0.31 -20.49
CA MET A 262 15.95 -1.15 -20.39
C MET A 262 15.46 -1.89 -21.63
N ALA A 263 14.36 -1.44 -22.24
CA ALA A 263 13.85 -2.03 -23.49
C ALA A 263 14.85 -1.92 -24.65
N ALA A 264 15.64 -0.86 -24.67
CA ALA A 264 16.74 -0.71 -25.64
C ALA A 264 17.96 -1.56 -25.23
N ALA A 265 18.38 -1.49 -23.97
CA ALA A 265 19.56 -2.18 -23.43
C ALA A 265 19.49 -3.71 -23.63
N ILE A 266 18.33 -4.32 -23.35
CA ILE A 266 18.11 -5.76 -23.45
C ILE A 266 18.29 -6.25 -24.91
N LYS A 267 17.98 -5.42 -25.92
CA LYS A 267 18.09 -5.77 -27.35
C LYS A 267 19.53 -5.72 -27.87
N LEU A 268 20.42 -5.02 -27.18
CA LEU A 268 21.82 -4.91 -27.61
C LEU A 268 22.52 -6.26 -27.48
N LYS A 269 23.41 -6.54 -28.39
CA LYS A 269 24.40 -7.63 -28.29
C LYS A 269 25.61 -7.12 -27.51
N GLU A 270 26.41 -8.05 -26.99
CA GLU A 270 27.70 -7.71 -26.37
C GLU A 270 28.56 -6.88 -27.31
N GLY A 271 29.14 -5.81 -26.78
CA GLY A 271 29.92 -4.83 -27.51
C GLY A 271 29.09 -3.81 -28.31
N GLN A 272 27.80 -3.99 -28.47
CA GLN A 272 26.97 -3.11 -29.27
C GLN A 272 26.61 -1.82 -28.54
N VAL A 273 26.55 -0.71 -29.31
CA VAL A 273 26.11 0.61 -28.87
C VAL A 273 24.74 0.92 -29.49
N SER A 274 23.82 1.43 -28.67
CA SER A 274 22.46 1.81 -29.12
C SER A 274 22.44 3.04 -30.01
N ASP A 275 21.36 3.23 -30.73
CA ASP A 275 20.94 4.55 -31.20
C ASP A 275 20.50 5.41 -29.99
N PRO A 276 20.28 6.74 -30.19
CA PRO A 276 19.76 7.60 -29.13
C PRO A 276 18.43 7.08 -28.53
N VAL A 277 18.39 6.85 -27.23
CA VAL A 277 17.21 6.38 -26.47
C VAL A 277 16.66 7.52 -25.64
N LYS A 278 15.43 7.94 -25.89
CA LYS A 278 14.77 9.00 -25.14
C LYS A 278 14.18 8.46 -23.84
N THR A 279 14.41 9.17 -22.75
CA THR A 279 13.78 8.92 -21.44
C THR A 279 13.30 10.24 -20.83
N GLN A 280 12.71 10.19 -19.64
CA GLN A 280 12.39 11.41 -18.88
C GLN A 280 13.60 12.24 -18.46
N PHE A 281 14.80 11.64 -18.43
CA PHE A 281 16.06 12.30 -18.02
C PHE A 281 16.78 12.97 -19.17
N GLY A 282 16.45 12.66 -20.41
CA GLY A 282 17.12 13.12 -21.62
C GLY A 282 17.31 12.00 -22.64
N TYR A 283 18.43 12.03 -23.34
CA TYR A 283 18.78 11.03 -24.35
C TYR A 283 20.00 10.24 -23.88
N HIS A 284 19.90 8.93 -23.97
CA HIS A 284 20.95 7.99 -23.61
C HIS A 284 21.56 7.35 -24.85
N ILE A 285 22.87 7.19 -24.86
CA ILE A 285 23.58 6.21 -25.69
C ILE A 285 24.04 5.10 -24.75
N ILE A 286 23.62 3.88 -25.04
CA ILE A 286 23.82 2.71 -24.18
C ILE A 286 24.78 1.75 -24.85
N LYS A 287 25.75 1.22 -24.12
CA LYS A 287 26.62 0.14 -24.60
C LYS A 287 26.43 -1.09 -23.72
N CYS A 288 26.22 -2.23 -24.35
CA CYS A 288 26.23 -3.52 -23.70
C CYS A 288 27.67 -4.04 -23.64
N VAL A 289 28.23 -4.21 -22.44
CA VAL A 289 29.59 -4.74 -22.24
C VAL A 289 29.57 -6.25 -22.21
N ASP A 290 28.64 -6.82 -21.43
CA ASP A 290 28.49 -8.26 -21.20
C ASP A 290 27.05 -8.61 -20.85
N LYS A 291 26.64 -9.87 -21.09
CA LYS A 291 25.32 -10.38 -20.76
C LYS A 291 25.41 -11.72 -20.03
N LYS A 292 24.50 -11.88 -19.06
CA LYS A 292 24.26 -13.16 -18.39
C LYS A 292 22.77 -13.47 -18.52
N GLU A 293 22.45 -14.27 -19.54
CA GLU A 293 21.08 -14.68 -19.85
C GLU A 293 20.89 -16.16 -19.51
N TYR A 294 19.74 -16.50 -18.99
CA TYR A 294 19.38 -17.84 -18.57
C TYR A 294 18.18 -18.34 -19.39
N PRO A 295 18.01 -19.68 -19.51
CA PRO A 295 16.86 -20.23 -20.20
C PRO A 295 15.55 -19.70 -19.63
N VAL A 296 14.66 -19.25 -20.50
CA VAL A 296 13.32 -18.79 -20.12
C VAL A 296 12.37 -20.00 -20.12
N LYS A 297 11.63 -20.17 -19.03
CA LYS A 297 10.60 -21.23 -18.94
C LYS A 297 9.56 -21.04 -20.02
N LYS A 298 9.20 -22.11 -20.70
CA LYS A 298 8.17 -22.08 -21.75
C LYS A 298 6.82 -21.60 -21.18
N LEU A 299 6.02 -20.91 -21.99
CA LEU A 299 4.69 -20.47 -21.59
C LEU A 299 3.85 -21.59 -20.97
N SER A 300 3.91 -22.81 -21.52
CA SER A 300 3.17 -23.97 -20.98
C SER A 300 3.50 -24.32 -19.53
N ALA A 301 4.71 -24.00 -19.07
CA ALA A 301 5.14 -24.27 -17.70
C ALA A 301 4.70 -23.20 -16.69
N VAL A 302 4.36 -21.98 -17.17
CA VAL A 302 4.02 -20.82 -16.31
C VAL A 302 2.63 -20.27 -16.60
N LYS A 303 1.88 -20.89 -17.52
CA LYS A 303 0.56 -20.42 -17.98
C LYS A 303 -0.44 -20.22 -16.83
N ASP A 304 -0.53 -21.17 -15.92
CA ASP A 304 -1.48 -21.13 -14.81
C ASP A 304 -1.06 -20.10 -13.76
N GLN A 305 0.25 -19.97 -13.52
CA GLN A 305 0.79 -18.91 -12.66
C GLN A 305 0.42 -17.51 -13.21
N ILE A 306 0.68 -17.28 -14.50
CA ILE A 306 0.38 -16.00 -15.16
C ILE A 306 -1.12 -15.71 -15.12
N ARG A 307 -1.95 -16.72 -15.40
CA ARG A 307 -3.41 -16.57 -15.33
C ARG A 307 -3.86 -16.11 -13.96
N LYS A 308 -3.32 -16.73 -12.92
CA LYS A 308 -3.63 -16.37 -11.53
C LYS A 308 -3.16 -14.94 -11.20
N GLU A 309 -1.94 -14.56 -11.60
CA GLU A 309 -1.42 -13.19 -11.41
C GLU A 309 -2.34 -12.16 -12.08
N LEU A 310 -2.75 -12.39 -13.32
CA LEU A 310 -3.66 -11.51 -14.06
C LEU A 310 -5.06 -11.47 -13.45
N GLU A 311 -5.58 -12.61 -12.97
CA GLU A 311 -6.85 -12.65 -12.25
C GLU A 311 -6.81 -11.82 -10.98
N ASP A 312 -5.75 -11.96 -10.18
CA ASP A 312 -5.59 -11.25 -8.92
C ASP A 312 -5.42 -9.73 -9.16
N GLU A 313 -4.63 -9.33 -10.16
CA GLU A 313 -4.48 -7.93 -10.57
C GLU A 313 -5.80 -7.33 -11.06
N GLN A 314 -6.53 -8.05 -11.92
CA GLN A 314 -7.81 -7.57 -12.46
C GLN A 314 -8.89 -7.51 -11.38
N LYS A 315 -8.90 -8.45 -10.41
CA LYS A 315 -9.77 -8.39 -9.23
C LYS A 315 -9.51 -7.13 -8.41
N GLN A 316 -8.24 -6.85 -8.10
CA GLN A 316 -7.87 -5.64 -7.35
C GLN A 316 -8.28 -4.36 -8.08
N THR A 317 -8.03 -4.29 -9.38
CA THR A 317 -8.41 -3.14 -10.21
C THR A 317 -9.92 -2.96 -10.25
N THR A 318 -10.66 -4.04 -10.46
CA THR A 318 -12.13 -4.01 -10.55
C THR A 318 -12.76 -3.56 -9.24
N ILE A 319 -12.33 -4.11 -8.09
CA ILE A 319 -12.90 -3.69 -6.80
C ILE A 319 -12.56 -2.24 -6.47
N LYS A 320 -11.34 -1.78 -6.77
CA LYS A 320 -10.93 -0.39 -6.58
C LYS A 320 -11.79 0.58 -7.40
N GLN A 321 -12.06 0.25 -8.66
CA GLN A 321 -12.95 1.04 -9.53
C GLN A 321 -14.37 1.08 -8.96
N LYS A 322 -14.91 -0.06 -8.55
CA LYS A 322 -16.25 -0.15 -7.96
C LYS A 322 -16.37 0.61 -6.65
N LEU A 323 -15.38 0.54 -5.78
CA LEU A 323 -15.36 1.35 -4.55
C LEU A 323 -15.39 2.85 -4.87
N THR A 324 -14.61 3.30 -5.86
CA THR A 324 -14.63 4.71 -6.31
C THR A 324 -16.00 5.11 -6.85
N GLU A 325 -16.64 4.25 -7.66
CA GLU A 325 -18.00 4.48 -8.17
C GLU A 325 -19.02 4.60 -7.04
N TRP A 326 -19.00 3.67 -6.07
CA TRP A 326 -19.94 3.66 -4.95
C TRP A 326 -19.75 4.85 -4.02
N GLN A 327 -18.50 5.26 -3.76
CA GLN A 327 -18.21 6.48 -2.98
C GLN A 327 -18.73 7.74 -3.66
N LYS A 328 -18.57 7.86 -5.00
CA LYS A 328 -19.09 8.99 -5.77
C LYS A 328 -20.62 9.03 -5.80
N ALA A 329 -21.28 7.87 -5.78
CA ALA A 329 -22.73 7.76 -5.76
C ALA A 329 -23.35 8.03 -4.38
N ALA A 330 -22.58 7.84 -3.31
CA ALA A 330 -23.05 8.04 -1.94
C ALA A 330 -23.07 9.55 -1.59
N LYS A 331 -24.10 9.98 -0.85
CA LYS A 331 -24.16 11.31 -0.26
C LYS A 331 -23.31 11.35 1.01
N ILE A 332 -22.05 11.82 0.87
CA ILE A 332 -21.09 11.89 1.98
C ILE A 332 -21.00 13.35 2.47
N THR A 333 -21.11 13.54 3.78
CA THR A 333 -20.90 14.84 4.44
C THR A 333 -19.97 14.65 5.62
N LYS A 334 -18.83 15.34 5.64
CA LYS A 334 -17.91 15.40 6.78
C LYS A 334 -18.16 16.65 7.62
N TYR A 335 -18.00 16.54 8.92
CA TYR A 335 -18.12 17.63 9.89
C TYR A 335 -16.78 17.86 10.59
N GLU A 336 -15.82 18.42 9.87
CA GLU A 336 -14.40 18.57 10.28
C GLU A 336 -14.22 19.28 11.63
N LYS A 337 -15.10 20.26 11.98
CA LYS A 337 -15.07 20.93 13.28
C LYS A 337 -15.33 20.01 14.48
N ASN A 338 -15.85 18.82 14.24
CA ASN A 338 -16.08 17.80 15.28
C ASN A 338 -14.93 16.80 15.39
N LEU A 339 -13.85 16.96 14.59
CA LEU A 339 -12.63 16.14 14.66
C LEU A 339 -11.57 16.69 15.64
N ALA A 340 -11.74 17.93 16.06
CA ALA A 340 -10.86 18.60 17.01
C ALA A 340 -11.01 18.01 18.42
#